data_c0f2982a499bb583a46881e04c70cacd
#
_entry.id   c0f2982a499bb583a46881e04c70cacd
#
_cell.length_a   1.000
_cell.length_b   1.000
_cell.length_c   1.000
_cell.angle_alpha   90.00
_cell.angle_beta   90.00
_cell.angle_gamma   90.00
#
_symmetry.space_group_name_H-M   'P 1'
#
loop_
_entity.id
_entity.type
_entity.pdbx_description
1 polymer ?
#
loop_
_entity_poly.entity_id
_entity_poly.type
_entity_poly.pdbx_seq_one_letter_code
_entity_poly.pdbx_strand_id
1 'polypeptide(L)'
;VRASTVFYQVFVLLEIVGKVWPIARQHENMHLRHWQRSPALFKLGIGRQHHSGIRQNVPSPDSSEQTDPQQPTSNPGSVSVEAGTLSVNGDWLLSHYRSLASLASSMSPRDMNKLSIDLSGLTRIDTAGASQLATLIGPERLLEAATADSELPRETSALIAAVCEAMKNQPEADRRAPSLVWSFVTGTGQKVESIFRLLWILVGFIGQTLGTLAWNLPRPWRWRMTPFVAAVHDTGLNALPIVALLTFLVGAVVAFLGATVLDDFGATIYTVNLVAFSFLREFGVLLAAILLAGRTASAFTAHIGAMKVNEELDAIRTLGLNPIELLVLPRVMAMMVSLPILTFVGMISGMVGGAMVCALVLDITPTQFMAIVERDIALQHFVVGIVK
;
A
#
# COMPACT_ATOMS: atom_id res chain seq x y z
N VAL A 1 1.83 15.99 30.12
CA VAL A 1 1.46 17.00 29.13
C VAL A 1 2.32 16.88 27.85
N ARG A 2 3.65 16.71 27.95
CA ARG A 2 4.53 16.54 26.77
C ARG A 2 4.32 15.23 26.00
N ALA A 3 3.84 14.17 26.63
CA ALA A 3 3.64 12.87 25.99
C ALA A 3 2.45 12.85 25.00
N SER A 4 1.42 13.65 25.25
CA SER A 4 0.20 13.67 24.43
C SER A 4 0.42 14.33 23.07
N THR A 5 1.20 15.41 22.99
CA THR A 5 1.50 16.12 21.73
C THR A 5 2.38 15.25 20.81
N VAL A 6 3.35 14.53 21.39
CA VAL A 6 4.18 13.57 20.66
C VAL A 6 3.32 12.39 20.20
N PHE A 7 2.37 11.92 21.01
CA PHE A 7 1.49 10.81 20.67
C PHE A 7 0.54 11.16 19.50
N TYR A 8 -0.01 12.38 19.46
CA TYR A 8 -0.83 12.85 18.36
C TYR A 8 -0.04 13.06 17.06
N GLN A 9 1.14 13.64 17.15
CA GLN A 9 2.02 13.76 15.98
C GLN A 9 2.47 12.39 15.45
N VAL A 10 2.73 11.45 16.35
CA VAL A 10 3.03 10.06 16.00
C VAL A 10 1.80 9.37 15.39
N PHE A 11 0.59 9.63 15.90
CA PHE A 11 -0.64 9.04 15.35
C PHE A 11 -0.93 9.53 13.92
N VAL A 12 -0.77 10.82 13.65
CA VAL A 12 -0.90 11.40 12.29
C VAL A 12 0.16 10.82 11.36
N LEU A 13 1.41 10.69 11.83
CA LEU A 13 2.48 10.03 11.08
C LEU A 13 2.22 8.54 10.86
N LEU A 14 1.69 7.84 11.86
CA LEU A 14 1.28 6.43 11.76
C LEU A 14 0.20 6.21 10.71
N GLU A 15 -0.78 7.08 10.63
CA GLU A 15 -1.86 6.98 9.64
C GLU A 15 -1.36 7.26 8.23
N ILE A 16 -0.46 8.24 8.05
CA ILE A 16 0.20 8.51 6.77
C ILE A 16 1.01 7.28 6.32
N VAL A 17 1.82 6.71 7.18
CA VAL A 17 2.67 5.56 6.85
C VAL A 17 1.85 4.30 6.66
N GLY A 18 0.81 4.07 7.47
CA GLY A 18 -0.09 2.91 7.34
C GLY A 18 -0.86 2.89 6.02
N LYS A 19 -1.19 4.05 5.45
CA LYS A 19 -1.87 4.16 4.15
C LYS A 19 -0.93 4.12 2.95
N VAL A 20 0.32 4.58 3.09
CA VAL A 20 1.34 4.57 2.00
C VAL A 20 1.97 3.19 1.84
N TRP A 21 2.09 2.43 2.93
CA TRP A 21 2.81 1.16 2.96
C TRP A 21 2.22 0.03 2.11
N PRO A 22 0.90 -0.21 2.04
CA PRO A 22 0.34 -1.26 1.18
C PRO A 22 0.68 -1.03 -0.29
N ILE A 23 0.66 0.24 -0.73
CA ILE A 23 0.99 0.65 -2.10
C ILE A 23 2.47 0.43 -2.40
N ALA A 24 3.35 0.73 -1.44
CA ALA A 24 4.78 0.51 -1.56
C ALA A 24 5.14 -0.99 -1.65
N ARG A 25 4.47 -1.84 -0.88
CA ARG A 25 4.72 -3.29 -0.82
C ARG A 25 4.24 -4.02 -2.08
N GLN A 26 3.12 -3.58 -2.65
CA GLN A 26 2.57 -4.22 -3.85
C GLN A 26 3.52 -4.06 -5.06
N HIS A 27 4.24 -2.92 -5.13
CA HIS A 27 5.24 -2.66 -6.17
C HIS A 27 6.58 -3.37 -5.92
N GLU A 28 7.03 -3.48 -4.70
CA GLU A 28 8.29 -4.18 -4.36
C GLU A 28 8.20 -5.67 -4.70
N ASN A 29 7.06 -6.30 -4.44
CA ASN A 29 6.79 -7.68 -4.84
C ASN A 29 6.62 -7.85 -6.37
N MET A 30 6.19 -6.81 -7.07
CA MET A 30 6.10 -6.82 -8.54
C MET A 30 7.47 -6.66 -9.19
N HIS A 31 8.34 -5.80 -8.65
CA HIS A 31 9.71 -5.61 -9.13
C HIS A 31 10.60 -6.83 -8.85
N LEU A 32 10.49 -7.46 -7.68
CA LEU A 32 11.22 -8.68 -7.38
C LEU A 32 10.81 -9.86 -8.27
N ARG A 33 9.53 -9.96 -8.62
CA ARG A 33 9.04 -10.98 -9.58
C ARG A 33 9.47 -10.68 -11.04
N HIS A 34 9.65 -9.43 -11.40
CA HIS A 34 10.11 -9.04 -12.74
C HIS A 34 11.62 -9.20 -12.90
N TRP A 35 12.39 -8.91 -11.84
CA TRP A 35 13.86 -9.11 -11.83
C TRP A 35 14.28 -10.58 -11.82
N GLN A 36 13.51 -11.45 -11.20
CA GLN A 36 13.73 -12.89 -11.24
C GLN A 36 13.36 -13.52 -12.59
N ARG A 37 12.69 -12.79 -13.50
CA ARG A 37 12.23 -13.31 -14.79
C ARG A 37 13.05 -12.90 -16.02
N SER A 38 14.09 -12.07 -15.89
CA SER A 38 14.87 -11.66 -17.09
C SER A 38 16.35 -11.41 -16.82
N PRO A 39 17.19 -12.47 -16.87
CA PRO A 39 18.63 -12.27 -16.96
C PRO A 39 19.14 -11.98 -18.40
N ALA A 40 18.26 -11.84 -19.40
CA ALA A 40 18.69 -11.86 -20.81
C ALA A 40 18.71 -10.51 -21.55
N LEU A 41 18.40 -9.37 -20.92
CA LEU A 41 18.34 -8.07 -21.63
C LEU A 41 19.46 -7.07 -21.30
N PHE A 42 20.58 -7.54 -20.76
CA PHE A 42 21.74 -6.65 -20.51
C PHE A 42 22.79 -6.63 -21.62
N LYS A 43 22.48 -7.09 -22.82
CA LYS A 43 23.37 -6.93 -23.99
C LYS A 43 22.53 -6.59 -25.21
N LEU A 44 22.27 -5.34 -25.43
CA LEU A 44 22.21 -4.70 -26.74
C LEU A 44 21.91 -3.21 -26.55
N GLY A 45 22.95 -2.43 -26.70
CA GLY A 45 22.86 -0.98 -26.81
C GLY A 45 22.44 -0.56 -28.21
N ILE A 46 22.18 0.76 -28.33
CA ILE A 46 22.10 1.57 -29.55
C ILE A 46 20.67 1.85 -30.05
N GLY A 47 20.40 3.15 -30.13
CA GLY A 47 19.53 3.69 -31.16
C GLY A 47 18.56 4.78 -30.69
N ARG A 48 19.07 6.01 -30.52
CA ARG A 48 18.25 7.23 -30.61
C ARG A 48 17.65 7.33 -31.99
N GLN A 49 16.34 7.58 -32.07
CA GLN A 49 15.80 8.43 -33.16
C GLN A 49 14.56 9.21 -32.69
N HIS A 50 14.68 10.51 -32.83
CA HIS A 50 13.61 11.51 -32.85
C HIS A 50 12.55 11.18 -33.90
N HIS A 51 11.26 11.29 -33.55
CA HIS A 51 10.28 11.83 -34.50
C HIS A 51 9.14 12.57 -33.81
N SER A 52 8.99 13.77 -34.28
CA SER A 52 7.94 14.76 -34.04
C SER A 52 6.57 14.33 -34.57
N GLY A 53 5.54 14.69 -33.83
CA GLY A 53 4.20 15.11 -34.18
C GLY A 53 3.50 14.47 -35.36
N ILE A 54 2.30 13.95 -35.10
CA ILE A 54 1.09 14.14 -35.93
C ILE A 54 -0.11 13.61 -35.11
N ARG A 55 -1.07 14.52 -34.87
CA ARG A 55 -2.44 14.16 -34.45
C ARG A 55 -3.11 13.45 -35.62
N GLN A 56 -3.66 12.28 -35.46
CA GLN A 56 -4.65 11.74 -36.35
C GLN A 56 -5.86 11.20 -35.58
N ASN A 57 -7.02 11.70 -36.00
CA ASN A 57 -8.36 11.23 -35.72
C ASN A 57 -8.47 9.71 -35.95
N VAL A 58 -9.00 8.99 -34.96
CA VAL A 58 -9.40 7.59 -35.13
C VAL A 58 -10.93 7.56 -35.27
N PRO A 59 -11.47 7.12 -36.40
CA PRO A 59 -12.88 6.77 -36.54
C PRO A 59 -13.11 5.38 -35.93
N SER A 60 -14.28 5.19 -35.30
CA SER A 60 -14.76 3.92 -34.76
C SER A 60 -14.86 2.87 -35.87
N PRO A 61 -14.39 1.64 -35.70
CA PRO A 61 -14.64 0.58 -36.68
C PRO A 61 -15.97 -0.12 -36.37
N ASP A 62 -16.78 -0.14 -37.42
CA ASP A 62 -17.91 -1.02 -37.59
C ASP A 62 -17.53 -2.50 -37.45
N SER A 63 -18.47 -3.23 -36.89
CA SER A 63 -18.47 -4.70 -36.79
C SER A 63 -18.48 -5.34 -38.17
N SER A 64 -17.34 -5.82 -38.65
CA SER A 64 -17.25 -6.81 -39.74
C SER A 64 -16.19 -7.86 -39.38
N GLU A 65 -16.62 -9.08 -39.45
CA GLU A 65 -15.92 -10.37 -39.36
C GLU A 65 -14.42 -10.27 -39.70
N GLN A 66 -13.54 -10.37 -38.70
CA GLN A 66 -12.18 -10.80 -38.89
C GLN A 66 -12.13 -12.31 -38.72
N THR A 67 -12.07 -12.99 -39.87
CA THR A 67 -11.67 -14.38 -40.00
C THR A 67 -10.27 -14.54 -39.43
N ASP A 68 -10.20 -15.17 -38.27
CA ASP A 68 -8.95 -15.53 -37.57
C ASP A 68 -8.12 -16.45 -38.50
N PRO A 69 -6.83 -16.17 -38.73
CA PRO A 69 -6.00 -17.08 -39.52
C PRO A 69 -5.93 -18.40 -38.77
N GLN A 70 -6.32 -19.47 -39.46
CA GLN A 70 -6.36 -20.86 -39.03
C GLN A 70 -5.14 -21.19 -38.19
N GLN A 71 -5.34 -21.30 -36.86
CA GLN A 71 -4.35 -21.93 -35.99
C GLN A 71 -4.16 -23.37 -36.49
N PRO A 72 -2.91 -23.82 -36.72
CA PRO A 72 -2.66 -25.22 -37.07
C PRO A 72 -3.27 -26.08 -35.96
N THR A 73 -4.06 -27.06 -36.34
CA THR A 73 -4.70 -28.04 -35.44
C THR A 73 -3.61 -28.72 -34.62
N SER A 74 -3.35 -28.19 -33.41
CA SER A 74 -2.39 -28.77 -32.49
C SER A 74 -3.04 -29.98 -31.83
N ASN A 75 -2.54 -31.16 -32.07
CA ASN A 75 -2.96 -32.37 -31.37
C ASN A 75 -2.44 -32.28 -29.91
N PRO A 76 -3.30 -32.29 -28.90
CA PRO A 76 -2.85 -32.27 -27.53
C PRO A 76 -1.96 -33.47 -27.23
N GLY A 77 -0.90 -33.25 -26.46
CA GLY A 77 0.03 -34.31 -26.08
C GLY A 77 -0.67 -35.49 -25.42
N SER A 78 -0.31 -36.68 -25.83
CA SER A 78 -0.82 -37.94 -25.32
C SER A 78 0.33 -38.90 -24.98
N VAL A 79 0.04 -39.84 -24.11
CA VAL A 79 0.97 -40.88 -23.70
C VAL A 79 0.28 -42.21 -23.89
N SER A 80 0.94 -43.14 -24.61
CA SER A 80 0.50 -44.52 -24.79
C SER A 80 1.54 -45.49 -24.26
N VAL A 81 1.07 -46.61 -23.70
CA VAL A 81 1.94 -47.69 -23.21
C VAL A 81 1.65 -48.91 -24.04
N GLU A 82 2.58 -49.33 -24.90
CA GLU A 82 2.48 -50.51 -25.73
C GLU A 82 3.73 -51.39 -25.57
N ALA A 83 3.52 -52.70 -25.38
CA ALA A 83 4.58 -53.71 -25.33
C ALA A 83 5.80 -53.40 -24.42
N GLY A 84 5.60 -52.65 -23.31
CA GLY A 84 6.69 -52.28 -22.41
C GLY A 84 7.42 -50.97 -22.77
N THR A 85 6.90 -50.22 -23.74
CA THR A 85 7.42 -48.91 -24.18
C THR A 85 6.40 -47.81 -23.90
N LEU A 86 6.85 -46.72 -23.32
CA LEU A 86 6.08 -45.51 -23.10
C LEU A 86 6.32 -44.53 -24.26
N SER A 87 5.37 -44.41 -25.17
CA SER A 87 5.47 -43.51 -26.31
C SER A 87 4.79 -42.19 -26.01
N VAL A 88 5.54 -41.08 -26.16
CA VAL A 88 5.09 -39.71 -25.95
C VAL A 88 4.81 -39.08 -27.30
N ASN A 89 3.54 -38.68 -27.55
CA ASN A 89 3.10 -38.16 -28.85
C ASN A 89 2.47 -36.76 -28.72
N GLY A 90 2.52 -35.99 -29.82
CA GLY A 90 1.80 -34.74 -30.00
C GLY A 90 2.47 -33.49 -29.37
N ASP A 91 1.67 -32.46 -29.14
CA ASP A 91 2.14 -31.15 -28.72
C ASP A 91 2.06 -30.99 -27.18
N TRP A 92 3.21 -30.80 -26.54
CA TRP A 92 3.34 -30.59 -25.09
C TRP A 92 3.60 -29.13 -24.80
N LEU A 93 2.53 -28.30 -24.92
CA LEU A 93 2.57 -26.84 -24.78
C LEU A 93 1.73 -26.36 -23.60
N LEU A 94 2.03 -25.16 -23.12
CA LEU A 94 1.29 -24.48 -22.04
C LEU A 94 -0.21 -24.34 -22.36
N SER A 95 -0.59 -24.21 -23.65
CA SER A 95 -1.99 -24.18 -24.10
C SER A 95 -2.77 -25.43 -23.68
N HIS A 96 -2.10 -26.57 -23.60
CA HIS A 96 -2.69 -27.87 -23.21
C HIS A 96 -2.39 -28.27 -21.76
N TYR A 97 -1.87 -27.35 -20.94
CA TYR A 97 -1.41 -27.65 -19.58
C TYR A 97 -2.43 -28.38 -18.71
N ARG A 98 -3.71 -28.02 -18.78
CA ARG A 98 -4.76 -28.66 -17.96
C ARG A 98 -4.96 -30.13 -18.31
N SER A 99 -4.97 -30.47 -19.59
CA SER A 99 -5.08 -31.86 -20.09
C SER A 99 -3.83 -32.67 -19.75
N LEU A 100 -2.65 -32.07 -19.92
CA LEU A 100 -1.37 -32.68 -19.57
C LEU A 100 -1.22 -32.92 -18.07
N ALA A 101 -1.62 -31.99 -17.24
CA ALA A 101 -1.61 -32.13 -15.76
C ALA A 101 -2.59 -33.22 -15.29
N SER A 102 -3.76 -33.36 -15.95
CA SER A 102 -4.71 -34.43 -15.65
C SER A 102 -4.16 -35.80 -16.05
N LEU A 103 -3.48 -35.90 -17.18
CA LEU A 103 -2.77 -37.11 -17.61
C LEU A 103 -1.67 -37.49 -16.62
N ALA A 104 -0.84 -36.53 -16.22
CA ALA A 104 0.24 -36.77 -15.26
C ALA A 104 -0.29 -37.21 -13.87
N SER A 105 -1.46 -36.76 -13.46
CA SER A 105 -2.08 -37.14 -12.21
C SER A 105 -2.79 -38.50 -12.25
N SER A 106 -3.24 -38.97 -13.42
CA SER A 106 -3.97 -40.21 -13.60
C SER A 106 -3.05 -41.45 -13.68
N MET A 107 -1.76 -41.25 -13.93
CA MET A 107 -0.77 -42.34 -14.09
C MET A 107 0.07 -42.48 -12.81
N SER A 108 0.20 -43.70 -12.29
CA SER A 108 0.99 -43.96 -11.07
C SER A 108 2.49 -44.04 -11.42
N PRO A 109 3.36 -43.30 -10.71
CA PRO A 109 4.81 -43.33 -10.94
C PRO A 109 5.46 -44.71 -10.75
N ARG A 110 4.80 -45.61 -9.98
CA ARG A 110 5.34 -46.97 -9.69
C ARG A 110 5.31 -47.92 -10.87
N ASP A 111 4.35 -47.76 -11.79
CA ASP A 111 4.18 -48.64 -12.93
C ASP A 111 5.11 -48.26 -14.08
N MET A 112 5.64 -47.05 -14.07
CA MET A 112 6.48 -46.53 -15.18
C MET A 112 7.97 -46.84 -15.04
N ASN A 113 8.45 -47.27 -13.87
CA ASN A 113 9.90 -47.46 -13.61
C ASN A 113 10.57 -48.56 -14.45
N LYS A 114 9.80 -49.40 -15.15
CA LYS A 114 10.30 -50.51 -15.95
C LYS A 114 10.10 -50.34 -17.44
N LEU A 115 9.49 -49.26 -17.91
CA LEU A 115 9.16 -49.02 -19.31
C LEU A 115 10.32 -48.30 -20.01
N SER A 116 10.64 -48.68 -21.25
CA SER A 116 11.49 -47.87 -22.12
C SER A 116 10.72 -46.63 -22.58
N ILE A 117 11.41 -45.50 -22.77
CA ILE A 117 10.80 -44.23 -23.15
C ILE A 117 11.12 -43.95 -24.61
N ASP A 118 10.08 -43.69 -25.37
CA ASP A 118 10.18 -43.30 -26.78
C ASP A 118 9.60 -41.89 -26.96
N LEU A 119 10.45 -40.97 -27.43
CA LEU A 119 10.10 -39.56 -27.64
C LEU A 119 9.96 -39.19 -29.13
N SER A 120 10.06 -40.16 -30.02
CA SER A 120 10.02 -39.95 -31.48
C SER A 120 8.72 -39.28 -31.97
N GLY A 121 7.61 -39.52 -31.25
CA GLY A 121 6.31 -38.91 -31.56
C GLY A 121 6.11 -37.46 -31.00
N LEU A 122 7.09 -36.87 -30.34
CA LEU A 122 7.02 -35.56 -29.78
C LEU A 122 7.17 -34.48 -30.87
N THR A 123 6.08 -33.74 -31.13
CA THR A 123 6.07 -32.76 -32.24
C THR A 123 6.56 -31.40 -31.78
N ARG A 124 6.04 -30.88 -30.66
CA ARG A 124 6.41 -29.58 -30.08
C ARG A 124 6.40 -29.65 -28.55
N ILE A 125 7.36 -28.99 -27.92
CA ILE A 125 7.43 -28.93 -26.47
C ILE A 125 7.87 -27.52 -26.02
N ASP A 126 7.30 -27.05 -24.90
CA ASP A 126 7.75 -25.87 -24.19
C ASP A 126 8.20 -26.20 -22.76
N THR A 127 8.64 -25.23 -22.03
CA THR A 127 9.10 -25.41 -20.64
C THR A 127 8.02 -25.97 -19.69
N ALA A 128 6.75 -25.66 -19.96
CA ALA A 128 5.63 -26.18 -19.16
C ALA A 128 5.36 -27.66 -19.50
N GLY A 129 5.39 -28.04 -20.78
CA GLY A 129 5.28 -29.41 -21.24
C GLY A 129 6.44 -30.27 -20.75
N ALA A 130 7.68 -29.76 -20.84
CA ALA A 130 8.87 -30.45 -20.35
C ALA A 130 8.80 -30.68 -18.82
N SER A 131 8.28 -29.71 -18.03
CA SER A 131 8.10 -29.88 -16.60
C SER A 131 7.04 -30.93 -16.26
N GLN A 132 5.96 -31.01 -17.03
CA GLN A 132 4.93 -32.06 -16.86
C GLN A 132 5.47 -33.47 -17.23
N LEU A 133 6.24 -33.59 -18.32
CA LEU A 133 6.91 -34.83 -18.64
C LEU A 133 7.92 -35.23 -17.56
N ALA A 134 8.73 -34.32 -17.09
CA ALA A 134 9.66 -34.60 -16.01
C ALA A 134 8.97 -35.01 -14.70
N THR A 135 7.77 -34.46 -14.42
CA THR A 135 6.96 -34.86 -13.26
C THR A 135 6.37 -36.28 -13.45
N LEU A 136 6.00 -36.63 -14.69
CA LEU A 136 5.40 -37.91 -15.03
C LEU A 136 6.44 -39.06 -15.05
N ILE A 137 7.55 -38.86 -15.69
CA ILE A 137 8.56 -39.90 -16.01
C ILE A 137 9.68 -39.94 -14.97
N GLY A 138 9.92 -38.79 -14.34
CA GLY A 138 11.08 -38.51 -13.47
C GLY A 138 12.18 -37.78 -14.24
N PRO A 139 12.81 -36.77 -13.63
CA PRO A 139 13.76 -35.88 -14.30
C PRO A 139 15.03 -36.62 -14.79
N GLU A 140 15.50 -37.63 -14.08
CA GLU A 140 16.71 -38.36 -14.45
C GLU A 140 16.47 -39.25 -15.67
N ARG A 141 15.37 -39.98 -15.71
CA ARG A 141 15.01 -40.87 -16.82
C ARG A 141 14.63 -40.11 -18.09
N LEU A 142 13.96 -38.97 -17.93
CA LEU A 142 13.64 -38.11 -19.07
C LEU A 142 14.92 -37.52 -19.69
N LEU A 143 15.89 -37.18 -18.86
CA LEU A 143 17.20 -36.71 -19.34
C LEU A 143 17.96 -37.80 -20.06
N GLU A 144 17.98 -39.04 -19.55
CA GLU A 144 18.59 -40.18 -20.22
C GLU A 144 17.92 -40.47 -21.57
N ALA A 145 16.60 -40.52 -21.63
CA ALA A 145 15.85 -40.72 -22.85
C ALA A 145 16.12 -39.63 -23.89
N ALA A 146 16.11 -38.35 -23.48
CA ALA A 146 16.37 -37.23 -24.38
C ALA A 146 17.83 -37.16 -24.90
N THR A 147 18.78 -37.75 -24.16
CA THR A 147 20.18 -37.85 -24.60
C THR A 147 20.47 -39.11 -25.47
N ALA A 148 19.71 -40.18 -25.26
CA ALA A 148 19.84 -41.42 -26.02
C ALA A 148 19.16 -41.36 -27.40
N ASP A 149 18.11 -40.54 -27.53
CA ASP A 149 17.35 -40.41 -28.78
C ASP A 149 18.03 -39.42 -29.75
N SER A 150 18.62 -39.99 -30.82
CA SER A 150 19.31 -39.22 -31.86
C SER A 150 18.36 -38.55 -32.86
N GLU A 151 17.05 -38.85 -32.83
CA GLU A 151 16.07 -38.28 -33.74
C GLU A 151 15.47 -36.96 -33.23
N LEU A 152 15.63 -36.66 -31.93
CA LEU A 152 15.15 -35.41 -31.33
C LEU A 152 15.96 -34.19 -31.81
N PRO A 153 15.29 -33.07 -32.16
CA PRO A 153 15.96 -31.83 -32.48
C PRO A 153 16.84 -31.37 -31.29
N ARG A 154 18.05 -30.87 -31.59
CA ARG A 154 19.01 -30.42 -30.57
C ARG A 154 18.42 -29.36 -29.62
N GLU A 155 17.50 -28.51 -30.12
CA GLU A 155 16.83 -27.49 -29.32
C GLU A 155 15.89 -28.12 -28.29
N THR A 156 15.15 -29.16 -28.68
CA THR A 156 14.23 -29.90 -27.80
C THR A 156 14.98 -30.66 -26.71
N SER A 157 16.06 -31.35 -27.06
CA SER A 157 16.87 -32.08 -26.08
C SER A 157 17.55 -31.11 -25.08
N ALA A 158 18.05 -29.96 -25.56
CA ALA A 158 18.63 -28.92 -24.69
C ALA A 158 17.60 -28.30 -23.74
N LEU A 159 16.36 -28.08 -24.22
CA LEU A 159 15.26 -27.58 -23.37
C LEU A 159 14.89 -28.59 -22.29
N ILE A 160 14.72 -29.86 -22.65
CA ILE A 160 14.43 -30.95 -21.70
C ILE A 160 15.55 -31.05 -20.66
N ALA A 161 16.81 -31.00 -21.07
CA ALA A 161 17.95 -31.07 -20.17
C ALA A 161 17.97 -29.90 -19.18
N ALA A 162 17.76 -28.67 -19.66
CA ALA A 162 17.71 -27.49 -18.81
C ALA A 162 16.58 -27.54 -17.76
N VAL A 163 15.39 -28.02 -18.16
CA VAL A 163 14.24 -28.18 -17.24
C VAL A 163 14.50 -29.31 -16.25
N CYS A 164 15.03 -30.43 -16.65
CA CYS A 164 15.35 -31.55 -15.75
C CYS A 164 16.44 -31.17 -14.74
N GLU A 165 17.47 -30.43 -15.14
CA GLU A 165 18.50 -29.93 -14.25
C GLU A 165 17.95 -28.93 -13.24
N ALA A 166 17.08 -28.00 -13.68
CA ALA A 166 16.41 -27.06 -12.80
C ALA A 166 15.51 -27.78 -11.77
N MET A 167 14.82 -28.83 -12.18
CA MET A 167 13.96 -29.62 -11.27
C MET A 167 14.77 -30.47 -10.28
N LYS A 168 15.92 -31.01 -10.68
CA LYS A 168 16.81 -31.75 -9.81
C LYS A 168 17.40 -30.87 -8.70
N ASN A 169 17.68 -29.62 -9.01
CA ASN A 169 18.23 -28.65 -8.07
C ASN A 169 17.13 -27.95 -7.21
N GLN A 170 15.85 -28.25 -7.42
CA GLN A 170 14.82 -27.77 -6.51
C GLN A 170 14.90 -28.57 -5.20
N PRO A 171 15.01 -27.91 -4.04
CA PRO A 171 14.88 -28.59 -2.77
C PRO A 171 13.52 -29.29 -2.74
N GLU A 172 13.52 -30.59 -2.44
CA GLU A 172 12.28 -31.37 -2.24
C GLU A 172 11.38 -30.56 -1.31
N ALA A 173 10.36 -29.94 -1.87
CA ALA A 173 9.33 -29.30 -1.07
C ALA A 173 8.70 -30.43 -0.26
N ASP A 174 8.96 -30.44 1.04
CA ASP A 174 8.42 -31.41 1.98
C ASP A 174 6.89 -31.44 1.80
N ARG A 175 6.40 -32.39 1.00
CA ARG A 175 4.99 -32.54 0.58
C ARG A 175 4.08 -32.95 1.75
N ARG A 176 4.61 -33.01 2.97
CA ARG A 176 3.78 -33.18 4.15
C ARG A 176 3.00 -31.90 4.35
N ALA A 177 1.72 -31.93 3.99
CA ALA A 177 0.81 -30.85 4.33
C ALA A 177 0.96 -30.55 5.82
N PRO A 178 1.38 -29.34 6.22
CA PRO A 178 1.56 -29.03 7.63
C PRO A 178 0.22 -29.24 8.34
N SER A 179 0.25 -29.80 9.53
CA SER A 179 -0.97 -29.99 10.33
C SER A 179 -1.70 -28.66 10.46
N LEU A 180 -3.04 -28.68 10.50
CA LEU A 180 -3.88 -27.48 10.61
C LEU A 180 -3.41 -26.56 11.74
N VAL A 181 -2.98 -27.14 12.87
CA VAL A 181 -2.45 -26.40 14.01
C VAL A 181 -1.11 -25.73 13.65
N TRP A 182 -0.23 -26.44 12.97
CA TRP A 182 1.07 -25.89 12.56
C TRP A 182 0.94 -24.79 11.53
N SER A 183 0.03 -24.94 10.56
CA SER A 183 -0.26 -23.88 9.58
C SER A 183 -0.86 -22.63 10.22
N PHE A 184 -1.69 -22.78 11.25
CA PHE A 184 -2.24 -21.66 12.01
C PHE A 184 -1.14 -20.95 12.81
N VAL A 185 -0.28 -21.69 13.51
CA VAL A 185 0.82 -21.10 14.30
C VAL A 185 1.83 -20.39 13.39
N THR A 186 2.25 -21.01 12.29
CA THR A 186 3.18 -20.38 11.33
C THR A 186 2.55 -19.17 10.66
N GLY A 187 1.27 -19.24 10.27
CA GLY A 187 0.57 -18.11 9.68
C GLY A 187 0.40 -16.92 10.65
N THR A 188 0.14 -17.21 11.92
CA THR A 188 0.08 -16.18 12.97
C THR A 188 1.47 -15.60 13.25
N GLY A 189 2.50 -16.44 13.35
CA GLY A 189 3.88 -16.01 13.54
C GLY A 189 4.37 -15.08 12.41
N GLN A 190 4.10 -15.42 11.16
CA GLN A 190 4.42 -14.57 10.01
C GLN A 190 3.71 -13.21 10.04
N LYS A 191 2.44 -13.18 10.48
CA LYS A 191 1.71 -11.92 10.64
C LYS A 191 2.32 -11.06 11.74
N VAL A 192 2.63 -11.64 12.90
CA VAL A 192 3.28 -10.92 14.01
C VAL A 192 4.65 -10.39 13.59
N GLU A 193 5.47 -11.21 12.94
CA GLU A 193 6.76 -10.77 12.40
C GLU A 193 6.61 -9.62 11.41
N SER A 194 5.63 -9.71 10.50
CA SER A 194 5.38 -8.64 9.52
C SER A 194 4.94 -7.33 10.17
N ILE A 195 4.12 -7.40 11.23
CA ILE A 195 3.70 -6.24 12.02
C ILE A 195 4.90 -5.64 12.75
N PHE A 196 5.71 -6.48 13.40
CA PHE A 196 6.90 -6.02 14.13
C PHE A 196 7.91 -5.34 13.19
N ARG A 197 8.16 -5.93 12.02
CA ARG A 197 9.00 -5.34 10.98
C ARG A 197 8.45 -4.00 10.49
N LEU A 198 7.12 -3.91 10.29
CA LEU A 198 6.46 -2.67 9.91
C LEU A 198 6.64 -1.58 10.97
N LEU A 199 6.43 -1.92 12.24
CA LEU A 199 6.64 -0.98 13.36
C LEU A 199 8.10 -0.51 13.44
N TRP A 200 9.06 -1.42 13.22
CA TRP A 200 10.48 -1.06 13.23
C TRP A 200 10.86 -0.08 12.11
N ILE A 201 10.35 -0.31 10.90
CA ILE A 201 10.55 0.60 9.76
C ILE A 201 9.88 1.95 10.05
N LEU A 202 8.70 1.95 10.65
CA LEU A 202 7.99 3.16 11.04
C LEU A 202 8.78 3.99 12.06
N VAL A 203 9.30 3.34 13.11
CA VAL A 203 10.15 4.01 14.11
C VAL A 203 11.41 4.58 13.46
N GLY A 204 12.01 3.83 12.53
CA GLY A 204 13.16 4.32 11.75
C GLY A 204 12.84 5.56 10.92
N PHE A 205 11.69 5.57 10.24
CA PHE A 205 11.21 6.71 9.46
C PHE A 205 10.93 7.94 10.34
N ILE A 206 10.27 7.74 11.50
CA ILE A 206 10.04 8.81 12.47
C ILE A 206 11.36 9.36 12.99
N GLY A 207 12.30 8.49 13.37
CA GLY A 207 13.63 8.88 13.82
C GLY A 207 14.38 9.69 12.77
N GLN A 208 14.36 9.26 11.51
CA GLN A 208 14.99 9.97 10.41
C GLN A 208 14.33 11.34 10.15
N THR A 209 12.99 11.41 10.21
CA THR A 209 12.27 12.68 10.03
C THR A 209 12.55 13.65 11.17
N LEU A 210 12.52 13.19 12.42
CA LEU A 210 12.85 14.01 13.59
C LEU A 210 14.33 14.45 13.59
N GLY A 211 15.22 13.58 13.22
CA GLY A 211 16.64 13.91 13.08
C GLY A 211 16.88 14.98 12.02
N THR A 212 16.22 14.85 10.86
CA THR A 212 16.29 15.84 9.78
C THR A 212 15.66 17.16 10.20
N LEU A 213 14.53 17.13 10.91
CA LEU A 213 13.87 18.30 11.47
C LEU A 213 14.77 19.03 12.49
N ALA A 214 15.33 18.28 13.45
CA ALA A 214 16.21 18.84 14.47
C ALA A 214 17.48 19.48 13.87
N TRP A 215 18.02 18.86 12.80
CA TRP A 215 19.19 19.40 12.10
C TRP A 215 18.89 20.66 11.29
N ASN A 216 17.70 20.73 10.67
CA ASN A 216 17.30 21.86 9.82
C ASN A 216 16.66 23.01 10.60
N LEU A 217 16.04 22.74 11.75
CA LEU A 217 15.33 23.75 12.56
C LEU A 217 16.20 24.98 12.92
N PRO A 218 17.47 24.82 13.39
CA PRO A 218 18.32 25.96 13.72
C PRO A 218 18.90 26.69 12.50
N ARG A 219 18.61 26.23 11.28
CA ARG A 219 19.18 26.77 10.04
C ARG A 219 18.13 27.33 9.10
N PRO A 220 17.49 28.49 9.40
CA PRO A 220 16.39 29.05 8.61
C PRO A 220 16.79 29.39 7.17
N TRP A 221 18.07 29.65 6.90
CA TRP A 221 18.61 29.93 5.56
C TRP A 221 18.51 28.72 4.58
N ARG A 222 18.33 27.52 5.11
CA ARG A 222 18.12 26.29 4.32
C ARG A 222 16.64 25.94 4.11
N TRP A 223 15.75 26.68 4.74
CA TRP A 223 14.33 26.43 4.61
C TRP A 223 13.84 26.79 3.21
N ARG A 224 13.22 25.84 2.58
CA ARG A 224 12.56 26.07 1.30
C ARG A 224 11.20 26.73 1.56
N MET A 225 11.19 28.06 1.61
CA MET A 225 10.00 28.83 2.00
C MET A 225 8.80 28.61 1.07
N THR A 226 9.02 28.47 -0.23
CA THR A 226 7.91 28.29 -1.19
C THR A 226 7.11 27.00 -0.93
N PRO A 227 7.72 25.78 -0.82
CA PRO A 227 6.98 24.59 -0.45
C PRO A 227 6.37 24.64 0.95
N PHE A 228 7.03 25.31 1.90
CA PHE A 228 6.52 25.47 3.26
C PHE A 228 5.24 26.32 3.29
N VAL A 229 5.25 27.51 2.66
CA VAL A 229 4.08 28.40 2.59
C VAL A 229 2.93 27.75 1.82
N ALA A 230 3.21 27.07 0.71
CA ALA A 230 2.21 26.30 -0.02
C ALA A 230 1.59 25.21 0.87
N ALA A 231 2.42 24.48 1.61
CA ALA A 231 1.93 23.45 2.54
C ALA A 231 1.09 24.06 3.68
N VAL A 232 1.47 25.22 4.26
CA VAL A 232 0.67 25.93 5.28
C VAL A 232 -0.67 26.37 4.70
N HIS A 233 -0.69 26.88 3.47
CA HIS A 233 -1.94 27.25 2.80
C HIS A 233 -2.87 26.04 2.64
N ASP A 234 -2.35 24.91 2.17
CA ASP A 234 -3.15 23.72 1.91
C ASP A 234 -3.61 23.02 3.18
N THR A 235 -2.76 22.94 4.20
CA THR A 235 -3.06 22.26 5.46
C THR A 235 -3.79 23.14 6.46
N GLY A 236 -3.49 24.44 6.48
CA GLY A 236 -4.06 25.41 7.40
C GLY A 236 -5.28 26.12 6.83
N LEU A 237 -5.07 27.05 5.90
CA LEU A 237 -6.12 27.97 5.44
C LEU A 237 -7.30 27.23 4.79
N ASN A 238 -7.05 26.24 3.96
CA ASN A 238 -8.11 25.45 3.34
C ASN A 238 -8.86 24.54 4.34
N ALA A 239 -8.33 24.29 5.53
CA ALA A 239 -9.00 23.53 6.56
C ALA A 239 -9.81 24.40 7.54
N LEU A 240 -9.52 25.71 7.62
CA LEU A 240 -10.17 26.63 8.57
C LEU A 240 -11.71 26.59 8.53
N PRO A 241 -12.38 26.70 7.34
CA PRO A 241 -13.83 26.71 7.31
C PRO A 241 -14.45 25.42 7.82
N ILE A 242 -13.82 24.31 7.49
CA ILE A 242 -14.31 22.95 7.86
C ILE A 242 -14.14 22.74 9.36
N VAL A 243 -12.99 23.11 9.92
CA VAL A 243 -12.72 23.03 11.37
C VAL A 243 -13.69 23.93 12.12
N ALA A 244 -13.83 25.20 11.69
CA ALA A 244 -14.73 26.14 12.33
C ALA A 244 -16.18 25.65 12.34
N LEU A 245 -16.70 25.19 11.20
CA LEU A 245 -18.06 24.70 11.12
C LEU A 245 -18.28 23.45 11.98
N LEU A 246 -17.36 22.48 11.93
CA LEU A 246 -17.51 21.26 12.71
C LEU A 246 -17.43 21.55 14.21
N THR A 247 -16.45 22.32 14.66
CA THR A 247 -16.31 22.65 16.08
C THR A 247 -17.48 23.49 16.58
N PHE A 248 -18.02 24.41 15.76
CA PHE A 248 -19.23 25.14 16.05
C PHE A 248 -20.44 24.21 16.30
N LEU A 249 -20.67 23.27 15.40
CA LEU A 249 -21.78 22.30 15.53
C LEU A 249 -21.58 21.40 16.76
N VAL A 250 -20.37 20.92 17.01
CA VAL A 250 -20.08 20.11 18.19
C VAL A 250 -20.28 20.93 19.45
N GLY A 251 -19.87 22.21 19.46
CA GLY A 251 -20.10 23.14 20.58
C GLY A 251 -21.58 23.34 20.86
N ALA A 252 -22.39 23.52 19.82
CA ALA A 252 -23.83 23.63 19.95
C ALA A 252 -24.47 22.34 20.53
N VAL A 253 -24.03 21.16 20.06
CA VAL A 253 -24.52 19.88 20.56
C VAL A 253 -24.15 19.65 22.02
N VAL A 254 -22.90 19.95 22.40
CA VAL A 254 -22.43 19.82 23.79
C VAL A 254 -23.20 20.75 24.74
N ALA A 255 -23.45 22.00 24.31
CA ALA A 255 -24.24 22.94 25.07
C ALA A 255 -25.70 22.47 25.23
N PHE A 256 -26.33 22.00 24.15
CA PHE A 256 -27.69 21.50 24.19
C PHE A 256 -27.85 20.29 25.10
N LEU A 257 -26.95 19.29 24.93
CA LEU A 257 -26.96 18.09 25.78
C LEU A 257 -26.65 18.42 27.23
N GLY A 258 -25.67 19.32 27.46
CA GLY A 258 -25.34 19.79 28.80
C GLY A 258 -26.52 20.55 29.46
N ALA A 259 -27.21 21.41 28.70
CA ALA A 259 -28.39 22.14 29.18
C ALA A 259 -29.51 21.17 29.60
N THR A 260 -29.85 20.18 28.78
CA THR A 260 -30.92 19.21 29.09
C THR A 260 -30.62 18.40 30.35
N VAL A 261 -29.37 17.95 30.52
CA VAL A 261 -28.98 17.15 31.70
C VAL A 261 -28.91 18.01 32.96
N LEU A 262 -28.40 19.22 32.86
CA LEU A 262 -28.22 20.11 34.03
C LEU A 262 -29.53 20.81 34.46
N ASP A 263 -30.53 20.86 33.56
CA ASP A 263 -31.86 21.39 33.88
C ASP A 263 -32.58 20.53 34.95
N ASP A 264 -32.45 19.21 34.84
CA ASP A 264 -33.01 18.25 35.81
C ASP A 264 -32.50 18.48 37.24
N PHE A 265 -31.30 19.10 37.38
CA PHE A 265 -30.68 19.41 38.65
C PHE A 265 -30.80 20.90 39.03
N GLY A 266 -31.48 21.71 38.24
CA GLY A 266 -31.60 23.16 38.45
C GLY A 266 -30.24 23.89 38.33
N ALA A 267 -29.30 23.32 37.61
CA ALA A 267 -27.90 23.76 37.55
C ALA A 267 -27.48 24.24 36.15
N THR A 268 -28.41 24.73 35.34
CA THR A 268 -28.26 25.10 33.95
C THR A 268 -27.12 26.06 33.65
N ILE A 269 -26.79 26.96 34.59
CA ILE A 269 -25.70 27.94 34.45
C ILE A 269 -24.32 27.27 34.29
N TYR A 270 -24.14 26.06 34.84
CA TYR A 270 -22.89 25.30 34.69
C TYR A 270 -22.67 24.72 33.28
N THR A 271 -23.70 24.79 32.40
CA THR A 271 -23.54 24.45 30.98
C THR A 271 -22.49 25.31 30.31
N VAL A 272 -22.38 26.59 30.69
CA VAL A 272 -21.34 27.50 30.18
C VAL A 272 -19.94 26.99 30.56
N ASN A 273 -19.76 26.60 31.81
CA ASN A 273 -18.48 26.06 32.27
C ASN A 273 -18.14 24.74 31.58
N LEU A 274 -19.15 23.86 31.42
CA LEU A 274 -18.97 22.57 30.71
C LEU A 274 -18.46 22.77 29.27
N VAL A 275 -19.11 23.66 28.50
CA VAL A 275 -18.72 23.99 27.15
C VAL A 275 -17.32 24.58 27.09
N ALA A 276 -17.07 25.59 27.91
CA ALA A 276 -15.82 26.33 27.87
C ALA A 276 -14.62 25.44 28.28
N PHE A 277 -14.74 24.69 29.39
CA PHE A 277 -13.68 23.72 29.75
C PHE A 277 -13.45 22.66 28.71
N SER A 278 -14.51 22.10 28.14
CA SER A 278 -14.41 21.06 27.13
C SER A 278 -13.66 21.53 25.88
N PHE A 279 -14.00 22.71 25.37
CA PHE A 279 -13.38 23.24 24.16
C PHE A 279 -12.00 23.83 24.39
N LEU A 280 -11.79 24.58 25.44
CA LEU A 280 -10.49 25.20 25.74
C LEU A 280 -9.42 24.18 26.12
N ARG A 281 -9.81 23.05 26.68
CA ARG A 281 -8.85 22.07 27.19
C ARG A 281 -8.70 20.83 26.33
N GLU A 282 -9.79 20.30 25.73
CA GLU A 282 -9.77 19.00 25.08
C GLU A 282 -10.30 19.05 23.64
N PHE A 283 -11.54 19.45 23.40
CA PHE A 283 -12.21 19.28 22.11
C PHE A 283 -11.61 20.14 21.00
N GLY A 284 -11.15 21.34 21.31
CA GLY A 284 -10.54 22.22 20.31
C GLY A 284 -9.36 21.54 19.62
N VAL A 285 -8.40 21.03 20.39
CA VAL A 285 -7.22 20.36 19.85
C VAL A 285 -7.55 19.00 19.25
N LEU A 286 -8.43 18.23 19.90
CA LEU A 286 -8.78 16.88 19.47
C LEU A 286 -9.48 16.89 18.10
N LEU A 287 -10.48 17.76 17.93
CA LEU A 287 -11.22 17.87 16.66
C LEU A 287 -10.33 18.42 15.54
N ALA A 288 -9.51 19.45 15.82
CA ALA A 288 -8.55 19.97 14.86
C ALA A 288 -7.55 18.89 14.41
N ALA A 289 -7.00 18.12 15.35
CA ALA A 289 -6.04 17.07 15.06
C ALA A 289 -6.66 15.92 14.24
N ILE A 290 -7.88 15.45 14.59
CA ILE A 290 -8.57 14.39 13.83
C ILE A 290 -8.87 14.83 12.40
N LEU A 291 -9.36 16.07 12.23
CA LEU A 291 -9.64 16.60 10.89
C LEU A 291 -8.38 16.76 10.05
N LEU A 292 -7.31 17.28 10.66
CA LEU A 292 -6.03 17.41 9.99
C LEU A 292 -5.47 16.04 9.60
N ALA A 293 -5.51 15.05 10.50
CA ALA A 293 -5.08 13.70 10.24
C ALA A 293 -5.89 13.04 9.11
N GLY A 294 -7.21 13.07 9.16
CA GLY A 294 -8.07 12.43 8.17
C GLY A 294 -7.94 13.03 6.77
N ARG A 295 -8.02 14.37 6.66
CA ARG A 295 -7.99 15.06 5.37
C ARG A 295 -6.58 15.18 4.81
N THR A 296 -5.66 15.70 5.61
CA THR A 296 -4.32 16.08 5.14
C THR A 296 -3.43 14.87 4.92
N ALA A 297 -3.47 13.89 5.83
CA ALA A 297 -2.69 12.67 5.68
C ALA A 297 -3.12 11.86 4.45
N SER A 298 -4.43 11.73 4.17
CA SER A 298 -4.91 11.04 2.99
C SER A 298 -4.52 11.74 1.69
N ALA A 299 -4.60 13.07 1.64
CA ALA A 299 -4.17 13.86 0.48
C ALA A 299 -2.65 13.71 0.23
N PHE A 300 -1.83 13.76 1.29
CA PHE A 300 -0.39 13.55 1.17
C PHE A 300 -0.02 12.15 0.72
N THR A 301 -0.70 11.14 1.26
CA THR A 301 -0.51 9.76 0.83
C THR A 301 -0.79 9.57 -0.65
N ALA A 302 -1.91 10.13 -1.13
CA ALA A 302 -2.27 10.08 -2.54
C ALA A 302 -1.23 10.79 -3.43
N HIS A 303 -0.76 11.97 -3.00
CA HIS A 303 0.24 12.73 -3.75
C HIS A 303 1.60 12.00 -3.82
N ILE A 304 2.10 11.48 -2.69
CA ILE A 304 3.34 10.69 -2.67
C ILE A 304 3.18 9.39 -3.46
N GLY A 305 1.99 8.76 -3.39
CA GLY A 305 1.65 7.59 -4.18
C GLY A 305 1.70 7.86 -5.69
N ALA A 306 1.14 8.99 -6.14
CA ALA A 306 1.20 9.42 -7.54
C ALA A 306 2.65 9.67 -7.99
N MET A 307 3.46 10.39 -7.19
CA MET A 307 4.89 10.61 -7.49
C MET A 307 5.68 9.30 -7.59
N LYS A 308 5.32 8.30 -6.79
CA LYS A 308 5.97 6.99 -6.88
C LYS A 308 5.59 6.22 -8.14
N VAL A 309 4.32 6.25 -8.54
CA VAL A 309 3.85 5.60 -9.77
C VAL A 309 4.47 6.26 -11.01
N ASN A 310 4.65 7.58 -10.98
CA ASN A 310 5.29 8.34 -12.05
C ASN A 310 6.83 8.30 -12.01
N GLU A 311 7.44 7.48 -11.12
CA GLU A 311 8.89 7.36 -10.94
C GLU A 311 9.61 8.68 -10.55
N GLU A 312 8.85 9.73 -10.16
CA GLU A 312 9.40 11.03 -9.76
C GLU A 312 10.28 10.92 -8.51
N LEU A 313 9.92 10.04 -7.56
CA LEU A 313 10.72 9.78 -6.36
C LEU A 313 12.09 9.16 -6.69
N ASP A 314 12.14 8.29 -7.69
CA ASP A 314 13.37 7.66 -8.12
C ASP A 314 14.24 8.65 -8.91
N ALA A 315 13.60 9.54 -9.71
CA ALA A 315 14.30 10.65 -10.33
C ALA A 315 14.94 11.62 -9.31
N ILE A 316 14.22 11.94 -8.21
CA ILE A 316 14.77 12.77 -7.11
C ILE A 316 16.02 12.09 -6.48
N ARG A 317 15.96 10.76 -6.27
CA ARG A 317 17.09 10.00 -5.71
C ARG A 317 18.27 9.93 -6.66
N THR A 318 18.06 9.77 -7.96
CA THR A 318 19.13 9.74 -8.96
C THR A 318 19.84 11.08 -9.08
N LEU A 319 19.13 12.20 -8.79
CA LEU A 319 19.72 13.54 -8.69
C LEU A 319 20.51 13.76 -7.37
N GLY A 320 20.63 12.74 -6.50
CA GLY A 320 21.32 12.84 -5.22
C GLY A 320 20.57 13.65 -4.15
N LEU A 321 19.27 13.94 -4.39
CA LEU A 321 18.46 14.71 -3.45
C LEU A 321 17.74 13.77 -2.47
N ASN A 322 17.64 14.22 -1.20
CA ASN A 322 16.91 13.46 -0.19
C ASN A 322 15.40 13.73 -0.26
N PRO A 323 14.56 12.74 -0.61
CA PRO A 323 13.11 12.93 -0.69
C PRO A 323 12.48 13.38 0.64
N ILE A 324 13.06 13.01 1.78
CA ILE A 324 12.55 13.40 3.10
C ILE A 324 12.71 14.90 3.30
N GLU A 325 13.88 15.46 2.98
CA GLU A 325 14.11 16.90 3.10
C GLU A 325 13.26 17.70 2.12
N LEU A 326 13.01 17.14 0.95
CA LEU A 326 12.31 17.84 -0.14
C LEU A 326 10.80 17.84 0.04
N LEU A 327 10.23 16.70 0.42
CA LEU A 327 8.78 16.45 0.40
C LEU A 327 8.17 16.37 1.81
N VAL A 328 8.84 15.68 2.72
CA VAL A 328 8.28 15.40 4.04
C VAL A 328 8.49 16.57 4.99
N LEU A 329 9.70 17.11 5.04
CA LEU A 329 10.09 18.15 5.99
C LEU A 329 9.23 19.43 5.90
N PRO A 330 9.01 20.04 4.71
CA PRO A 330 8.18 21.24 4.61
C PRO A 330 6.73 21.01 5.07
N ARG A 331 6.21 19.81 4.85
CA ARG A 331 4.83 19.44 5.25
C ARG A 331 4.72 19.21 6.75
N VAL A 332 5.70 18.57 7.36
CA VAL A 332 5.75 18.40 8.83
C VAL A 332 5.83 19.75 9.52
N MET A 333 6.70 20.65 9.05
CA MET A 333 6.81 22.00 9.58
C MET A 333 5.52 22.81 9.39
N ALA A 334 4.85 22.68 8.23
CA ALA A 334 3.58 23.32 7.98
C ALA A 334 2.49 22.84 8.95
N MET A 335 2.43 21.53 9.22
CA MET A 335 1.49 20.96 10.20
C MET A 335 1.77 21.46 11.62
N MET A 336 3.04 21.59 12.02
CA MET A 336 3.41 22.13 13.33
C MET A 336 2.93 23.57 13.55
N VAL A 337 2.87 24.37 12.47
CA VAL A 337 2.35 25.74 12.53
C VAL A 337 0.83 25.79 12.37
N SER A 338 0.27 24.98 11.47
CA SER A 338 -1.17 25.00 11.18
C SER A 338 -2.00 24.42 12.33
N LEU A 339 -1.50 23.43 13.07
CA LEU A 339 -2.28 22.77 14.14
C LEU A 339 -2.63 23.70 15.29
N PRO A 340 -1.72 24.53 15.86
CA PRO A 340 -2.08 25.51 16.88
C PRO A 340 -3.09 26.55 16.37
N ILE A 341 -2.97 27.00 15.12
CA ILE A 341 -3.90 27.97 14.52
C ILE A 341 -5.30 27.36 14.39
N LEU A 342 -5.39 26.14 13.85
CA LEU A 342 -6.66 25.42 13.72
C LEU A 342 -7.29 25.10 15.07
N THR A 343 -6.48 24.77 16.09
CA THR A 343 -6.93 24.54 17.46
C THR A 343 -7.53 25.82 18.05
N PHE A 344 -6.85 26.94 17.87
CA PHE A 344 -7.35 28.25 18.33
C PHE A 344 -8.69 28.61 17.70
N VAL A 345 -8.81 28.45 16.38
CA VAL A 345 -10.07 28.68 15.66
C VAL A 345 -11.15 27.70 16.12
N GLY A 346 -10.78 26.44 16.33
CA GLY A 346 -11.69 25.40 16.82
C GLY A 346 -12.23 25.69 18.22
N MET A 347 -11.38 26.19 19.12
CA MET A 347 -11.80 26.62 20.47
C MET A 347 -12.81 27.77 20.41
N ILE A 348 -12.48 28.83 19.65
CA ILE A 348 -13.37 29.99 19.52
C ILE A 348 -14.69 29.60 18.89
N SER A 349 -14.65 28.88 17.78
CA SER A 349 -15.84 28.49 17.04
C SER A 349 -16.74 27.53 17.85
N GLY A 350 -16.15 26.60 18.60
CA GLY A 350 -16.90 25.73 19.51
C GLY A 350 -17.57 26.49 20.66
N MET A 351 -16.86 27.44 21.26
CA MET A 351 -17.45 28.34 22.30
C MET A 351 -18.58 29.19 21.74
N VAL A 352 -18.42 29.74 20.51
CA VAL A 352 -19.49 30.51 19.86
C VAL A 352 -20.71 29.62 19.58
N GLY A 353 -20.52 28.39 19.12
CA GLY A 353 -21.61 27.43 18.93
C GLY A 353 -22.33 27.13 20.26
N GLY A 354 -21.58 26.91 21.34
CA GLY A 354 -22.15 26.72 22.69
C GLY A 354 -22.85 27.95 23.23
N ALA A 355 -22.26 29.13 23.07
CA ALA A 355 -22.87 30.38 23.48
C ALA A 355 -24.20 30.67 22.77
N MET A 356 -24.27 30.36 21.47
CA MET A 356 -25.51 30.50 20.69
C MET A 356 -26.62 29.62 21.24
N VAL A 357 -26.35 28.35 21.58
CA VAL A 357 -27.36 27.47 22.19
C VAL A 357 -27.73 27.93 23.60
N CYS A 358 -26.77 28.39 24.44
CA CYS A 358 -27.05 28.94 25.73
C CYS A 358 -27.96 30.19 25.65
N ALA A 359 -27.80 31.02 24.61
CA ALA A 359 -28.64 32.17 24.37
C ALA A 359 -30.05 31.82 23.91
N LEU A 360 -30.20 30.75 23.10
CA LEU A 360 -31.49 30.34 22.51
C LEU A 360 -32.33 29.44 23.42
N VAL A 361 -31.69 28.65 24.28
CA VAL A 361 -32.35 27.61 25.09
C VAL A 361 -32.41 27.98 26.58
N LEU A 362 -31.37 28.65 27.09
CA LEU A 362 -31.21 28.95 28.51
C LEU A 362 -31.41 30.44 28.83
N ASP A 363 -31.74 31.28 27.86
CA ASP A 363 -31.84 32.75 28.01
C ASP A 363 -30.59 33.42 28.59
N ILE A 364 -29.42 32.78 28.46
CA ILE A 364 -28.14 33.31 28.92
C ILE A 364 -27.59 34.24 27.83
N THR A 365 -27.56 35.54 28.10
CA THR A 365 -27.03 36.50 27.12
C THR A 365 -25.55 36.26 26.83
N PRO A 366 -25.06 36.59 25.61
CA PRO A 366 -23.63 36.43 25.26
C PRO A 366 -22.69 37.19 26.23
N THR A 367 -23.13 38.31 26.77
CA THR A 367 -22.39 39.07 27.78
C THR A 367 -22.28 38.32 29.09
N GLN A 368 -23.35 37.66 29.54
CA GLN A 368 -23.32 36.79 30.74
C GLN A 368 -22.45 35.57 30.50
N PHE A 369 -22.54 34.96 29.31
CA PHE A 369 -21.67 33.83 28.93
C PHE A 369 -20.19 34.21 29.06
N MET A 370 -19.78 35.35 28.49
CA MET A 370 -18.39 35.81 28.57
C MET A 370 -17.97 36.13 29.98
N ALA A 371 -18.85 36.76 30.79
CA ALA A 371 -18.56 37.09 32.21
C ALA A 371 -18.34 35.80 33.04
N ILE A 372 -19.09 34.74 32.78
CA ILE A 372 -18.92 33.44 33.44
C ILE A 372 -17.58 32.82 33.04
N VAL A 373 -17.28 32.82 31.73
CA VAL A 373 -16.01 32.28 31.19
C VAL A 373 -14.82 33.01 31.80
N GLU A 374 -14.86 34.36 31.86
CA GLU A 374 -13.79 35.17 32.41
C GLU A 374 -13.60 34.93 33.92
N ARG A 375 -14.69 34.76 34.66
CA ARG A 375 -14.66 34.55 36.13
C ARG A 375 -14.15 33.14 36.48
N ASP A 376 -14.62 32.10 35.81
CA ASP A 376 -14.47 30.69 36.23
C ASP A 376 -13.34 29.98 35.53
N ILE A 377 -12.86 30.48 34.36
CA ILE A 377 -11.87 29.80 33.54
C ILE A 377 -10.55 30.57 33.51
N ALA A 378 -9.55 30.00 34.16
CA ALA A 378 -8.20 30.57 34.15
C ALA A 378 -7.55 30.44 32.75
N LEU A 379 -6.79 31.47 32.35
CA LEU A 379 -6.06 31.53 31.06
C LEU A 379 -5.14 30.31 30.84
N GLN A 380 -4.70 29.65 31.91
CA GLN A 380 -3.89 28.45 31.85
C GLN A 380 -4.56 27.29 31.07
N HIS A 381 -5.91 27.17 31.12
CA HIS A 381 -6.62 26.10 30.38
C HIS A 381 -6.54 26.29 28.88
N PHE A 382 -6.62 27.55 28.43
CA PHE A 382 -6.41 27.91 27.04
C PHE A 382 -4.98 27.60 26.56
N VAL A 383 -3.98 28.01 27.36
CA VAL A 383 -2.57 27.71 27.02
C VAL A 383 -2.30 26.22 27.00
N VAL A 384 -2.85 25.46 27.96
CA VAL A 384 -2.74 23.99 27.98
C VAL A 384 -3.36 23.37 26.74
N GLY A 385 -4.51 23.86 26.28
CA GLY A 385 -5.16 23.36 25.07
C GLY A 385 -4.34 23.58 23.78
N ILE A 386 -3.68 24.75 23.65
CA ILE A 386 -2.83 25.04 22.48
C ILE A 386 -1.50 24.27 22.51
N VAL A 387 -0.90 24.11 23.71
CA VAL A 387 0.40 23.43 23.86
C VAL A 387 0.26 21.91 23.80
N LYS A 388 -0.93 21.38 24.05
CA LYS A 388 -1.24 19.94 24.03
C LYS A 388 -1.27 19.37 22.61
#